data_af8c22fcf407733bd88de8234c2785a2
#
_entry.id   af8c22fcf407733bd88de8234c2785a2
#
_cell.length_a   1.000
_cell.length_b   1.000
_cell.length_c   1.000
_cell.angle_alpha   90.00
_cell.angle_beta   90.00
_cell.angle_gamma   90.00
#
_symmetry.space_group_name_H-M   'P 1'
#
loop_
_entity.id
_entity.type
_entity.pdbx_description
1 polymer ?
#
loop_
_entity_poly.entity_id
_entity_poly.type
_entity_poly.pdbx_seq_one_letter_code
_entity_poly.pdbx_strand_id
1 'polypeptide(L)'
;MHEPDDGALKRVQDHFGLHPLAVEDALDPKHLPKVEVYGDHLFLVIRTPKLEGDRIVYGNTAIFMGRQFIITVRHASERSHSPIRDQLEATPWLLKQGADYVLHAILDFIVDGYGDLVDIMEEKVLVMEERAIDNFLSSAETSRIFMLRRELFRLQRILGPTEDLTSRFINLELPQIDANIYPYMRDLLDHVRRIVYRVEGLRDTLTSVIETSGLLEQQRQWAITRQLAAWAAILAVPTAI
;
A
#
# COMPACT_ATOMS: atom_id res chain seq x y z
N MET A 1 -4.42 7.07 -20.35
CA MET A 1 -3.63 6.24 -21.27
C MET A 1 -3.17 5.00 -20.52
N HIS A 2 -3.11 3.84 -21.15
CA HIS A 2 -2.61 2.60 -20.53
C HIS A 2 -1.48 2.07 -21.38
N GLU A 3 -0.30 1.84 -20.80
CA GLU A 3 0.93 1.41 -21.48
C GLU A 3 1.19 2.22 -22.77
N PRO A 4 1.23 3.57 -22.71
CA PRO A 4 1.48 4.36 -23.91
C PRO A 4 2.89 4.15 -24.43
N ASP A 5 3.07 4.17 -25.73
CA ASP A 5 4.40 4.28 -26.35
C ASP A 5 4.95 5.71 -26.18
N ASP A 6 6.28 5.85 -26.30
CA ASP A 6 6.96 7.14 -26.16
C ASP A 6 6.43 8.19 -27.15
N GLY A 7 6.04 7.78 -28.35
CA GLY A 7 5.48 8.66 -29.37
C GLY A 7 4.10 9.18 -29.01
N ALA A 8 3.26 8.35 -28.41
CA ALA A 8 1.93 8.77 -27.96
C ALA A 8 2.02 9.78 -26.81
N LEU A 9 2.91 9.53 -25.83
CA LEU A 9 3.09 10.44 -24.71
C LEU A 9 3.73 11.76 -25.15
N LYS A 10 4.65 11.72 -26.12
CA LYS A 10 5.24 12.94 -26.68
C LYS A 10 4.21 13.83 -27.41
N ARG A 11 3.30 13.24 -28.17
CA ARG A 11 2.20 14.00 -28.80
C ARG A 11 1.31 14.69 -27.75
N VAL A 12 1.05 14.01 -26.63
CA VAL A 12 0.31 14.59 -25.50
C VAL A 12 1.10 15.71 -24.84
N GLN A 13 2.40 15.51 -24.64
CA GLN A 13 3.31 16.54 -24.13
C GLN A 13 3.25 17.82 -24.97
N ASP A 14 3.41 17.70 -26.29
CA ASP A 14 3.42 18.84 -27.21
C ASP A 14 2.06 19.55 -27.25
N HIS A 15 0.94 18.79 -27.16
CA HIS A 15 -0.41 19.35 -27.21
C HIS A 15 -0.82 20.09 -25.93
N PHE A 16 -0.45 19.56 -24.77
CA PHE A 16 -0.85 20.11 -23.47
C PHE A 16 0.26 20.93 -22.79
N GLY A 17 1.45 21.06 -23.42
CA GLY A 17 2.57 21.80 -22.86
C GLY A 17 3.13 21.15 -21.58
N LEU A 18 3.15 19.83 -21.50
CA LEU A 18 3.61 19.13 -20.29
C LEU A 18 5.11 19.29 -20.10
N HIS A 19 5.55 19.43 -18.85
CA HIS A 19 6.97 19.60 -18.55
C HIS A 19 7.76 18.33 -18.89
N PRO A 20 8.93 18.41 -19.58
CA PRO A 20 9.71 17.25 -20.00
C PRO A 20 10.09 16.30 -18.86
N LEU A 21 10.50 16.82 -17.69
CA LEU A 21 10.83 16.00 -16.52
C LEU A 21 9.60 15.22 -15.99
N ALA A 22 8.41 15.83 -15.99
CA ALA A 22 7.20 15.14 -15.60
C ALA A 22 6.84 13.99 -16.56
N VAL A 23 7.12 14.16 -17.87
CA VAL A 23 6.91 13.13 -18.88
C VAL A 23 7.93 11.99 -18.72
N GLU A 24 9.20 12.32 -18.45
CA GLU A 24 10.24 11.32 -18.13
C GLU A 24 9.85 10.48 -16.90
N ASP A 25 9.43 11.15 -15.84
CA ASP A 25 8.98 10.47 -14.60
C ASP A 25 7.73 9.60 -14.80
N ALA A 26 6.83 10.02 -15.70
CA ALA A 26 5.65 9.23 -16.01
C ALA A 26 5.96 7.92 -16.74
N LEU A 27 7.11 7.86 -17.44
CA LEU A 27 7.59 6.66 -18.12
C LEU A 27 8.39 5.73 -17.19
N ASP A 28 8.92 6.23 -16.05
CA ASP A 28 9.63 5.40 -15.09
C ASP A 28 8.65 4.77 -14.07
N PRO A 29 8.44 3.44 -14.14
CA PRO A 29 7.50 2.76 -13.23
C PRO A 29 8.03 2.59 -11.79
N LYS A 30 9.23 3.09 -11.47
CA LYS A 30 9.87 2.87 -10.16
C LYS A 30 9.69 4.01 -9.17
N HIS A 31 9.13 5.14 -9.59
CA HIS A 31 8.92 6.28 -8.70
C HIS A 31 8.02 5.94 -7.50
N LEU A 32 8.41 6.45 -6.34
CA LEU A 32 7.54 6.49 -5.16
C LEU A 32 6.44 7.55 -5.37
N PRO A 33 5.31 7.45 -4.64
CA PRO A 33 4.29 8.49 -4.66
C PRO A 33 4.89 9.86 -4.41
N LYS A 34 4.55 10.82 -5.29
CA LYS A 34 5.01 12.22 -5.18
C LYS A 34 4.05 13.16 -5.91
N VAL A 35 4.08 14.42 -5.53
CA VAL A 35 3.40 15.50 -6.22
C VAL A 35 4.36 16.66 -6.45
N GLU A 36 4.35 17.23 -7.64
CA GLU A 36 5.21 18.32 -8.09
C GLU A 36 4.40 19.34 -8.90
N VAL A 37 4.80 20.60 -8.81
CA VAL A 37 4.16 21.71 -9.54
C VAL A 37 5.12 22.16 -10.64
N TYR A 38 4.64 22.19 -11.87
CA TYR A 38 5.36 22.67 -13.04
C TYR A 38 4.57 23.80 -13.69
N GLY A 39 4.85 25.05 -13.27
CA GLY A 39 4.09 26.21 -13.70
C GLY A 39 2.61 26.08 -13.33
N ASP A 40 1.73 26.12 -14.33
CA ASP A 40 0.27 25.99 -14.13
C ASP A 40 -0.20 24.51 -14.06
N HIS A 41 0.71 23.55 -14.16
CA HIS A 41 0.39 22.15 -14.15
C HIS A 41 0.80 21.46 -12.84
N LEU A 42 -0.06 20.59 -12.34
CA LEU A 42 0.25 19.66 -11.28
C LEU A 42 0.60 18.30 -11.89
N PHE A 43 1.70 17.73 -11.43
CA PHE A 43 2.11 16.37 -11.76
C PHE A 43 2.19 15.54 -10.50
N LEU A 44 1.65 14.34 -10.54
CA LEU A 44 1.77 13.40 -9.44
C LEU A 44 1.93 11.96 -9.94
N VAL A 45 2.58 11.17 -9.12
CA VAL A 45 2.73 9.74 -9.31
C VAL A 45 2.16 9.05 -8.07
N ILE A 46 1.35 8.03 -8.28
CA ILE A 46 0.82 7.18 -7.21
C ILE A 46 0.92 5.71 -7.60
N ARG A 47 1.14 4.85 -6.62
CA ARG A 47 1.18 3.40 -6.82
C ARG A 47 -0.20 2.79 -6.70
N THR A 48 -0.51 1.82 -7.54
CA THR A 48 -1.77 1.07 -7.49
C THR A 48 -1.47 -0.35 -7.02
N PRO A 49 -1.92 -0.77 -5.82
CA PRO A 49 -1.60 -2.08 -5.29
C PRO A 49 -2.49 -3.16 -5.94
N LYS A 50 -1.92 -4.38 -6.06
CA LYS A 50 -2.63 -5.59 -6.44
C LYS A 50 -2.03 -6.76 -5.67
N LEU A 51 -2.88 -7.68 -5.21
CA LEU A 51 -2.42 -8.91 -4.59
C LEU A 51 -2.33 -10.02 -5.65
N GLU A 52 -1.16 -10.60 -5.81
CA GLU A 52 -0.91 -11.77 -6.65
C GLU A 52 -0.43 -12.94 -5.77
N GLY A 53 -1.35 -13.85 -5.45
CA GLY A 53 -1.12 -14.89 -4.45
C GLY A 53 -0.88 -14.29 -3.06
N ASP A 54 0.33 -14.46 -2.51
CA ASP A 54 0.74 -13.89 -1.23
C ASP A 54 1.70 -12.70 -1.38
N ARG A 55 1.85 -12.14 -2.59
CA ARG A 55 2.73 -11.00 -2.86
C ARG A 55 1.95 -9.77 -3.31
N ILE A 56 2.38 -8.61 -2.83
CA ILE A 56 1.85 -7.33 -3.30
C ILE A 56 2.70 -6.87 -4.48
N VAL A 57 2.05 -6.66 -5.62
CA VAL A 57 2.64 -6.03 -6.79
C VAL A 57 2.05 -4.62 -6.95
N TYR A 58 2.78 -3.74 -7.59
CA TYR A 58 2.39 -2.34 -7.70
C TYR A 58 2.45 -1.90 -9.16
N GLY A 59 1.31 -1.45 -9.66
CA GLY A 59 1.27 -0.61 -10.84
C GLY A 59 1.65 0.83 -10.52
N ASN A 60 1.81 1.64 -11.55
CA ASN A 60 2.10 3.06 -11.46
C ASN A 60 1.04 3.86 -12.21
N THR A 61 0.55 4.92 -11.60
CA THR A 61 -0.35 5.88 -12.23
C THR A 61 0.26 7.27 -12.10
N ALA A 62 0.71 7.82 -13.22
CA ALA A 62 1.11 9.21 -13.32
C ALA A 62 -0.08 10.04 -13.75
N ILE A 63 -0.28 11.19 -13.14
CA ILE A 63 -1.40 12.10 -13.40
C ILE A 63 -0.86 13.50 -13.68
N PHE A 64 -1.24 14.04 -14.81
CA PHE A 64 -1.01 15.43 -15.17
C PHE A 64 -2.34 16.17 -15.06
N MET A 65 -2.39 17.26 -14.34
CA MET A 65 -3.58 18.09 -14.18
C MET A 65 -3.26 19.54 -14.49
N GLY A 66 -4.03 20.12 -15.39
CA GLY A 66 -4.14 21.55 -15.60
C GLY A 66 -5.53 22.04 -15.19
N ARG A 67 -5.83 23.30 -15.39
CA ARG A 67 -7.12 23.88 -14.99
C ARG A 67 -8.33 23.23 -15.67
N GLN A 68 -8.19 22.72 -16.89
CA GLN A 68 -9.29 22.21 -17.71
C GLN A 68 -9.06 20.79 -18.24
N PHE A 69 -8.01 20.13 -17.81
CA PHE A 69 -7.74 18.77 -18.23
C PHE A 69 -7.12 17.95 -17.10
N ILE A 70 -7.33 16.65 -17.18
CA ILE A 70 -6.61 15.64 -16.39
C ILE A 70 -6.22 14.49 -17.32
N ILE A 71 -4.98 14.08 -17.25
CA ILE A 71 -4.43 13.00 -18.08
C ILE A 71 -3.81 11.98 -17.13
N THR A 72 -4.25 10.72 -17.24
CA THR A 72 -3.65 9.61 -16.49
C THR A 72 -2.85 8.72 -17.42
N VAL A 73 -1.63 8.40 -17.00
CA VAL A 73 -0.72 7.44 -17.65
C VAL A 73 -0.51 6.28 -16.68
N ARG A 74 -0.86 5.06 -17.10
CA ARG A 74 -0.81 3.88 -16.24
C ARG A 74 0.17 2.85 -16.81
N HIS A 75 1.05 2.36 -15.94
CA HIS A 75 1.99 1.26 -16.21
C HIS A 75 1.80 0.13 -15.21
N ALA A 76 1.73 -1.11 -15.69
CA ALA A 76 1.52 -2.31 -14.88
C ALA A 76 0.30 -2.21 -13.94
N SER A 77 -0.65 -1.32 -14.23
CA SER A 77 -1.88 -1.12 -13.45
C SER A 77 -3.06 -1.71 -14.22
N GLU A 78 -3.55 -2.85 -13.77
CA GLU A 78 -4.73 -3.51 -14.37
C GLU A 78 -6.05 -2.85 -13.95
N ARG A 79 -6.06 -2.11 -12.82
CA ARG A 79 -7.27 -1.45 -12.33
C ARG A 79 -7.63 -0.28 -13.24
N SER A 80 -8.69 -0.47 -14.03
CA SER A 80 -9.19 0.56 -14.95
C SER A 80 -9.82 1.73 -14.18
N HIS A 81 -9.61 2.95 -14.66
CA HIS A 81 -10.33 4.14 -14.18
C HIS A 81 -11.69 4.34 -14.89
N SER A 82 -12.11 3.40 -15.75
CA SER A 82 -13.40 3.48 -16.42
C SER A 82 -14.60 3.59 -15.47
N PRO A 83 -14.66 2.84 -14.35
CA PRO A 83 -15.77 2.99 -13.41
C PRO A 83 -15.91 4.40 -12.85
N ILE A 84 -14.77 5.07 -12.54
CA ILE A 84 -14.78 6.46 -12.06
C ILE A 84 -15.31 7.39 -13.15
N ARG A 85 -14.79 7.22 -14.37
CA ARG A 85 -15.25 8.02 -15.51
C ARG A 85 -16.76 7.86 -15.73
N ASP A 86 -17.24 6.62 -15.78
CA ASP A 86 -18.65 6.32 -16.01
C ASP A 86 -19.54 6.91 -14.88
N GLN A 87 -19.07 6.86 -13.63
CA GLN A 87 -19.74 7.48 -12.49
C GLN A 87 -19.78 9.01 -12.59
N LEU A 88 -18.68 9.65 -12.97
CA LEU A 88 -18.59 11.09 -13.12
C LEU A 88 -19.42 11.58 -14.31
N GLU A 89 -19.40 10.87 -15.42
CA GLU A 89 -20.22 11.17 -16.60
C GLU A 89 -21.72 11.01 -16.31
N ALA A 90 -22.10 10.04 -15.48
CA ALA A 90 -23.47 9.86 -15.00
C ALA A 90 -23.92 10.96 -14.01
N THR A 91 -22.97 11.74 -13.46
CA THR A 91 -23.23 12.77 -12.45
C THR A 91 -22.63 14.10 -12.88
N PRO A 92 -23.20 14.80 -13.90
CA PRO A 92 -22.57 15.97 -14.52
C PRO A 92 -22.32 17.16 -13.56
N TRP A 93 -23.05 17.24 -12.44
CA TRP A 93 -22.83 18.29 -11.44
C TRP A 93 -21.50 18.12 -10.69
N LEU A 94 -20.99 16.87 -10.58
CA LEU A 94 -19.66 16.59 -10.03
C LEU A 94 -18.55 17.03 -10.99
N LEU A 95 -18.70 16.80 -12.28
CA LEU A 95 -17.74 17.26 -13.29
C LEU A 95 -17.64 18.80 -13.36
N LYS A 96 -18.71 19.52 -13.01
CA LYS A 96 -18.71 20.99 -12.94
C LYS A 96 -17.85 21.53 -11.80
N GLN A 97 -17.45 20.71 -10.84
CA GLN A 97 -16.55 21.14 -9.76
C GLN A 97 -15.10 21.35 -10.24
N GLY A 98 -14.72 20.78 -11.38
CA GLY A 98 -13.40 21.00 -11.98
C GLY A 98 -12.53 19.75 -12.08
N ALA A 99 -11.31 19.95 -12.62
CA ALA A 99 -10.33 18.88 -12.79
C ALA A 99 -9.81 18.35 -11.44
N ASP A 100 -9.78 19.20 -10.42
CA ASP A 100 -9.35 18.86 -9.06
C ASP A 100 -10.33 17.92 -8.34
N TYR A 101 -11.63 18.03 -8.60
CA TYR A 101 -12.59 17.02 -8.13
C TYR A 101 -12.37 15.67 -8.82
N VAL A 102 -12.10 15.68 -10.12
CA VAL A 102 -11.75 14.45 -10.86
C VAL A 102 -10.47 13.84 -10.31
N LEU A 103 -9.46 14.67 -9.98
CA LEU A 103 -8.24 14.23 -9.31
C LEU A 103 -8.56 13.54 -7.98
N HIS A 104 -9.36 14.17 -7.12
CA HIS A 104 -9.81 13.57 -5.87
C HIS A 104 -10.44 12.19 -6.10
N ALA A 105 -11.42 12.09 -7.03
CA ALA A 105 -12.10 10.82 -7.30
C ALA A 105 -11.15 9.70 -7.78
N ILE A 106 -10.10 10.05 -8.54
CA ILE A 106 -9.08 9.08 -8.97
C ILE A 106 -8.24 8.64 -7.78
N LEU A 107 -7.80 9.57 -6.93
CA LEU A 107 -6.99 9.26 -5.76
C LEU A 107 -7.76 8.43 -4.74
N ASP A 108 -9.01 8.78 -4.48
CA ASP A 108 -9.91 8.07 -3.58
C ASP A 108 -10.10 6.60 -4.02
N PHE A 109 -10.38 6.39 -5.30
CA PHE A 109 -10.46 5.05 -5.89
C PHE A 109 -9.18 4.22 -5.74
N ILE A 110 -8.01 4.86 -5.84
CA ILE A 110 -6.73 4.17 -5.65
C ILE A 110 -6.52 3.85 -4.17
N VAL A 111 -6.90 4.78 -3.28
CA VAL A 111 -6.80 4.60 -1.82
C VAL A 111 -7.74 3.52 -1.33
N ASP A 112 -8.97 3.44 -1.85
CA ASP A 112 -9.89 2.31 -1.61
C ASP A 112 -9.23 0.96 -1.93
N GLY A 113 -8.46 0.90 -3.01
CA GLY A 113 -7.71 -0.30 -3.36
C GLY A 113 -6.63 -0.70 -2.34
N TYR A 114 -6.07 0.25 -1.61
CA TYR A 114 -5.21 -0.06 -0.46
C TYR A 114 -6.04 -0.59 0.72
N GLY A 115 -7.25 -0.04 0.95
CA GLY A 115 -8.19 -0.53 1.96
C GLY A 115 -8.56 -2.00 1.73
N ASP A 116 -9.02 -2.32 0.51
CA ASP A 116 -9.36 -3.69 0.09
C ASP A 116 -8.19 -4.66 0.32
N LEU A 117 -6.97 -4.22 -0.03
CA LEU A 117 -5.77 -5.02 0.16
C LEU A 117 -5.49 -5.28 1.65
N VAL A 118 -5.62 -4.24 2.48
CA VAL A 118 -5.36 -4.35 3.93
C VAL A 118 -6.39 -5.26 4.58
N ASP A 119 -7.65 -5.25 4.16
CA ASP A 119 -8.67 -6.18 4.64
C ASP A 119 -8.27 -7.64 4.42
N ILE A 120 -7.78 -7.96 3.21
CA ILE A 120 -7.27 -9.31 2.88
C ILE A 120 -6.03 -9.67 3.73
N MET A 121 -5.13 -8.71 3.95
CA MET A 121 -3.93 -8.95 4.75
C MET A 121 -4.27 -9.17 6.23
N GLU A 122 -5.25 -8.44 6.75
CA GLU A 122 -5.75 -8.56 8.12
C GLU A 122 -6.32 -9.97 8.38
N GLU A 123 -7.16 -10.48 7.48
CA GLU A 123 -7.67 -11.86 7.58
C GLU A 123 -6.53 -12.88 7.65
N LYS A 124 -5.49 -12.71 6.80
CA LYS A 124 -4.33 -13.61 6.81
C LYS A 124 -3.54 -13.52 8.11
N VAL A 125 -3.40 -12.34 8.69
CA VAL A 125 -2.70 -12.12 9.97
C VAL A 125 -3.49 -12.76 11.11
N LEU A 126 -4.81 -12.56 11.19
CA LEU A 126 -5.67 -13.15 12.22
C LEU A 126 -5.60 -14.68 12.20
N VAL A 127 -5.65 -15.29 11.03
CA VAL A 127 -5.50 -16.75 10.90
C VAL A 127 -4.15 -17.24 11.45
N MET A 128 -3.06 -16.48 11.22
CA MET A 128 -1.74 -16.84 11.75
C MET A 128 -1.66 -16.63 13.27
N GLU A 129 -2.28 -15.61 13.79
CA GLU A 129 -2.36 -15.34 15.24
C GLU A 129 -3.10 -16.45 15.98
N GLU A 130 -4.30 -16.85 15.50
CA GLU A 130 -5.08 -17.96 16.06
C GLU A 130 -4.27 -19.26 16.07
N ARG A 131 -3.63 -19.59 14.93
CA ARG A 131 -2.79 -20.77 14.82
C ARG A 131 -1.63 -20.78 15.82
N ALA A 132 -1.03 -19.63 16.06
CA ALA A 132 0.11 -19.50 16.99
C ALA A 132 -0.32 -19.65 18.47
N ILE A 133 -1.58 -19.31 18.80
CA ILE A 133 -2.14 -19.49 20.15
C ILE A 133 -2.48 -20.96 20.40
N ASP A 134 -3.09 -21.61 19.41
CA ASP A 134 -3.62 -22.97 19.58
C ASP A 134 -2.55 -24.06 19.46
N ASN A 135 -1.51 -23.81 18.67
CA ASN A 135 -0.50 -24.82 18.35
C ASN A 135 0.90 -24.23 18.17
N PHE A 136 1.91 -25.10 18.27
CA PHE A 136 3.26 -24.76 17.84
C PHE A 136 3.28 -24.54 16.33
N LEU A 137 3.88 -23.44 15.91
CA LEU A 137 4.05 -23.13 14.50
C LEU A 137 5.04 -24.08 13.84
N SER A 138 4.63 -24.67 12.72
CA SER A 138 5.54 -25.39 11.83
C SER A 138 6.52 -24.43 11.15
N SER A 139 7.62 -24.93 10.61
CA SER A 139 8.57 -24.13 9.83
C SER A 139 7.91 -23.46 8.62
N ALA A 140 6.90 -24.08 8.02
CA ALA A 140 6.16 -23.51 6.89
C ALA A 140 5.29 -22.32 7.35
N GLU A 141 4.58 -22.42 8.49
CA GLU A 141 3.80 -21.35 9.07
C GLU A 141 4.68 -20.18 9.52
N THR A 142 5.80 -20.47 10.17
CA THR A 142 6.81 -19.46 10.52
C THR A 142 7.31 -18.71 9.28
N SER A 143 7.64 -19.42 8.21
CA SER A 143 8.06 -18.80 6.94
C SER A 143 6.96 -17.93 6.34
N ARG A 144 5.69 -18.34 6.44
CA ARG A 144 4.54 -17.57 5.96
C ARG A 144 4.36 -16.28 6.74
N ILE A 145 4.52 -16.31 8.07
CA ILE A 145 4.48 -15.10 8.92
C ILE A 145 5.57 -14.11 8.50
N PHE A 146 6.81 -14.58 8.25
CA PHE A 146 7.88 -13.71 7.77
C PHE A 146 7.58 -13.11 6.40
N MET A 147 6.96 -13.87 5.49
CA MET A 147 6.52 -13.35 4.19
C MET A 147 5.44 -12.26 4.35
N LEU A 148 4.40 -12.51 5.14
CA LEU A 148 3.36 -11.51 5.41
C LEU A 148 3.95 -10.23 6.02
N ARG A 149 4.82 -10.36 7.03
CA ARG A 149 5.49 -9.22 7.64
C ARG A 149 6.32 -8.41 6.64
N ARG A 150 7.01 -9.10 5.72
CA ARG A 150 7.79 -8.45 4.66
C ARG A 150 6.89 -7.69 3.68
N GLU A 151 5.75 -8.25 3.30
CA GLU A 151 4.81 -7.58 2.39
C GLU A 151 4.16 -6.36 3.07
N LEU A 152 3.79 -6.43 4.35
CA LEU A 152 3.31 -5.28 5.12
C LEU A 152 4.37 -4.18 5.23
N PHE A 153 5.64 -4.54 5.40
CA PHE A 153 6.73 -3.57 5.41
C PHE A 153 6.91 -2.88 4.04
N ARG A 154 6.77 -3.64 2.94
CA ARG A 154 6.80 -3.08 1.58
C ARG A 154 5.63 -2.14 1.33
N LEU A 155 4.44 -2.50 1.83
CA LEU A 155 3.24 -1.68 1.74
C LEU A 155 3.42 -0.36 2.50
N GLN A 156 3.96 -0.39 3.72
CA GLN A 156 4.25 0.81 4.52
C GLN A 156 5.22 1.77 3.80
N ARG A 157 6.22 1.24 3.08
CA ARG A 157 7.14 2.06 2.27
C ARG A 157 6.47 2.82 1.12
N ILE A 158 5.30 2.38 0.68
CA ILE A 158 4.49 3.07 -0.33
C ILE A 158 3.48 4.00 0.33
N LEU A 159 2.85 3.57 1.43
CA LEU A 159 1.84 4.35 2.13
C LEU A 159 2.40 5.62 2.76
N GLY A 160 3.62 5.62 3.31
CA GLY A 160 4.25 6.82 3.85
C GLY A 160 4.33 7.96 2.82
N PRO A 161 5.00 7.77 1.66
CA PRO A 161 4.98 8.76 0.58
C PRO A 161 3.58 9.08 0.04
N THR A 162 2.61 8.16 0.11
CA THR A 162 1.20 8.43 -0.26
C THR A 162 0.55 9.38 0.73
N GLU A 163 0.80 9.22 2.03
CA GLU A 163 0.35 10.17 3.07
C GLU A 163 0.99 11.54 2.87
N ASP A 164 2.30 11.59 2.62
CA ASP A 164 3.00 12.84 2.34
C ASP A 164 2.41 13.57 1.12
N LEU A 165 2.13 12.83 0.05
CA LEU A 165 1.50 13.34 -1.17
C LEU A 165 0.13 13.93 -0.86
N THR A 166 -0.74 13.18 -0.17
CA THR A 166 -2.11 13.63 0.16
C THR A 166 -2.11 14.80 1.15
N SER A 167 -1.17 14.81 2.10
CA SER A 167 -0.98 15.92 3.04
C SER A 167 -0.62 17.24 2.35
N ARG A 168 0.14 17.18 1.24
CA ARG A 168 0.52 18.38 0.48
C ARG A 168 -0.68 19.11 -0.12
N PHE A 169 -1.75 18.41 -0.51
CA PHE A 169 -2.97 19.05 -1.01
C PHE A 169 -3.68 19.93 0.01
N ILE A 170 -3.46 19.68 1.31
CA ILE A 170 -4.09 20.42 2.39
C ILE A 170 -3.16 21.52 2.92
N ASN A 171 -1.85 21.22 3.01
CA ASN A 171 -0.88 22.07 3.67
C ASN A 171 -0.22 23.11 2.74
N LEU A 172 -0.30 22.90 1.43
CA LEU A 172 0.23 23.82 0.43
C LEU A 172 -0.93 24.49 -0.31
N GLU A 173 -0.84 25.81 -0.49
CA GLU A 173 -1.72 26.52 -1.41
C GLU A 173 -1.32 26.19 -2.85
N LEU A 174 -1.97 25.18 -3.41
CA LEU A 174 -1.76 24.77 -4.80
C LEU A 174 -2.76 25.54 -5.69
N PRO A 175 -2.29 26.38 -6.63
CA PRO A 175 -3.17 27.18 -7.48
C PRO A 175 -4.13 26.38 -8.35
N GLN A 176 -3.86 25.07 -8.49
CA GLN A 176 -4.67 24.14 -9.26
C GLN A 176 -5.80 23.48 -8.45
N ILE A 177 -5.85 23.72 -7.14
CA ILE A 177 -6.83 23.11 -6.23
C ILE A 177 -7.71 24.20 -5.65
N ASP A 178 -9.01 24.12 -5.92
CA ASP A 178 -9.98 25.07 -5.42
C ASP A 178 -10.32 24.83 -3.94
N ALA A 179 -10.67 25.89 -3.23
CA ALA A 179 -10.99 25.82 -1.79
C ALA A 179 -12.14 24.84 -1.48
N ASN A 180 -13.06 24.66 -2.41
CA ASN A 180 -14.21 23.76 -2.28
C ASN A 180 -13.81 22.29 -2.23
N ILE A 181 -12.61 21.94 -2.72
CA ILE A 181 -12.09 20.56 -2.76
C ILE A 181 -11.31 20.20 -1.49
N TYR A 182 -10.85 21.17 -0.69
CA TYR A 182 -10.13 20.89 0.55
C TYR A 182 -10.83 19.93 1.53
N PRO A 183 -12.16 19.98 1.74
CA PRO A 183 -12.83 19.00 2.58
C PRO A 183 -12.68 17.56 2.08
N TYR A 184 -12.77 17.35 0.76
CA TYR A 184 -12.59 16.05 0.13
C TYR A 184 -11.14 15.55 0.24
N MET A 185 -10.16 16.44 0.02
CA MET A 185 -8.74 16.09 0.18
C MET A 185 -8.38 15.77 1.63
N ARG A 186 -9.06 16.41 2.60
CA ARG A 186 -8.90 16.09 4.03
C ARG A 186 -9.44 14.69 4.36
N ASP A 187 -10.62 14.36 3.85
CA ASP A 187 -11.21 13.04 4.02
C ASP A 187 -10.32 11.95 3.41
N LEU A 188 -9.79 12.21 2.21
CA LEU A 188 -8.81 11.34 1.56
C LEU A 188 -7.55 11.11 2.43
N LEU A 189 -6.98 12.19 3.00
CA LEU A 189 -5.82 12.07 3.90
C LEU A 189 -6.16 11.25 5.15
N ASP A 190 -7.32 11.48 5.75
CA ASP A 190 -7.77 10.73 6.93
C ASP A 190 -7.98 9.24 6.60
N HIS A 191 -8.42 8.93 5.36
CA HIS A 191 -8.52 7.56 4.87
C HIS A 191 -7.14 6.92 4.73
N VAL A 192 -6.18 7.60 4.10
CA VAL A 192 -4.79 7.11 3.98
C VAL A 192 -4.19 6.84 5.36
N ARG A 193 -4.35 7.77 6.32
CA ARG A 193 -3.85 7.61 7.69
C ARG A 193 -4.44 6.40 8.42
N ARG A 194 -5.73 6.15 8.26
CA ARG A 194 -6.36 4.94 8.80
C ARG A 194 -5.74 3.67 8.25
N ILE A 195 -5.44 3.65 6.95
CA ILE A 195 -4.79 2.51 6.30
C ILE A 195 -3.36 2.33 6.84
N VAL A 196 -2.58 3.41 6.96
CA VAL A 196 -1.22 3.40 7.54
C VAL A 196 -1.25 2.81 8.94
N TYR A 197 -2.13 3.31 9.81
CA TYR A 197 -2.27 2.84 11.18
C TYR A 197 -2.64 1.34 11.26
N ARG A 198 -3.57 0.88 10.41
CA ARG A 198 -3.92 -0.55 10.32
C ARG A 198 -2.72 -1.41 9.93
N VAL A 199 -1.95 -1.01 8.92
CA VAL A 199 -0.75 -1.73 8.48
C VAL A 199 0.29 -1.82 9.60
N GLU A 200 0.49 -0.77 10.38
CA GLU A 200 1.36 -0.76 11.54
C GLU A 200 0.88 -1.76 12.60
N GLY A 201 -0.39 -1.73 12.94
CA GLY A 201 -0.99 -2.69 13.88
C GLY A 201 -0.83 -4.14 13.45
N LEU A 202 -1.09 -4.46 12.18
CA LEU A 202 -0.91 -5.82 11.65
C LEU A 202 0.55 -6.29 11.72
N ARG A 203 1.49 -5.39 11.46
CA ARG A 203 2.92 -5.70 11.57
C ARG A 203 3.35 -5.97 13.00
N ASP A 204 2.82 -5.20 13.95
CA ASP A 204 3.09 -5.36 15.37
C ASP A 204 2.49 -6.66 15.90
N THR A 205 1.28 -7.02 15.48
CA THR A 205 0.66 -8.33 15.75
C THR A 205 1.54 -9.47 15.28
N LEU A 206 2.02 -9.47 14.02
CA LEU A 206 2.92 -10.51 13.51
C LEU A 206 4.26 -10.56 14.29
N THR A 207 4.76 -9.42 14.74
CA THR A 207 5.97 -9.38 15.57
C THR A 207 5.73 -10.07 16.91
N SER A 208 4.62 -9.78 17.58
CA SER A 208 4.22 -10.42 18.82
C SER A 208 4.00 -11.92 18.68
N VAL A 209 3.40 -12.35 17.56
CA VAL A 209 3.22 -13.78 17.22
C VAL A 209 4.56 -14.50 17.13
N ILE A 210 5.55 -13.91 16.43
CA ILE A 210 6.90 -14.49 16.30
C ILE A 210 7.57 -14.62 17.65
N GLU A 211 7.54 -13.57 18.47
CA GLU A 211 8.16 -13.53 19.81
C GLU A 211 7.53 -14.57 20.74
N THR A 212 6.20 -14.60 20.80
CA THR A 212 5.46 -15.54 21.66
C THR A 212 5.70 -16.99 21.25
N SER A 213 5.67 -17.29 19.94
CA SER A 213 5.96 -18.63 19.42
C SER A 213 7.38 -19.09 19.75
N GLY A 214 8.35 -18.17 19.69
CA GLY A 214 9.75 -18.46 20.08
C GLY A 214 9.87 -18.78 21.56
N LEU A 215 9.20 -18.05 22.44
CA LEU A 215 9.20 -18.32 23.87
C LEU A 215 8.54 -19.67 24.22
N LEU A 216 7.42 -20.00 23.58
CA LEU A 216 6.75 -21.29 23.78
C LEU A 216 7.65 -22.47 23.35
N GLU A 217 8.30 -22.35 22.19
CA GLU A 217 9.25 -23.38 21.74
C GLU A 217 10.43 -23.54 22.68
N GLN A 218 10.99 -22.46 23.20
CA GLN A 218 12.06 -22.49 24.20
C GLN A 218 11.59 -23.19 25.48
N GLN A 219 10.41 -22.89 26.01
CA GLN A 219 9.86 -23.55 27.18
C GLN A 219 9.70 -25.04 26.96
N ARG A 220 9.24 -25.46 25.79
CA ARG A 220 9.12 -26.89 25.42
C ARG A 220 10.47 -27.58 25.42
N GLN A 221 11.48 -26.96 24.82
CA GLN A 221 12.84 -27.53 24.79
C GLN A 221 13.41 -27.70 26.20
N TRP A 222 13.17 -26.72 27.07
CA TRP A 222 13.56 -26.83 28.50
C TRP A 222 12.83 -27.98 29.20
N ALA A 223 11.54 -28.18 28.98
CA ALA A 223 10.78 -29.28 29.55
C ALA A 223 11.30 -30.65 29.08
N ILE A 224 11.59 -30.81 27.78
CA ILE A 224 12.16 -32.04 27.23
C ILE A 224 13.55 -32.32 27.79
N THR A 225 14.42 -31.30 27.84
CA THR A 225 15.77 -31.42 28.38
C THR A 225 15.74 -31.86 29.84
N ARG A 226 14.83 -31.26 30.64
CA ARG A 226 14.65 -31.67 32.06
C ARG A 226 14.18 -33.11 32.19
N GLN A 227 13.27 -33.57 31.34
CA GLN A 227 12.81 -34.96 31.34
C GLN A 227 13.96 -35.92 30.97
N LEU A 228 14.74 -35.59 29.94
CA LEU A 228 15.91 -36.40 29.54
C LEU A 228 16.97 -36.47 30.65
N ALA A 229 17.24 -35.37 31.31
CA ALA A 229 18.18 -35.32 32.45
C ALA A 229 17.65 -36.16 33.63
N ALA A 230 16.36 -36.17 33.92
CA ALA A 230 15.76 -37.01 34.95
C ALA A 230 15.89 -38.51 34.60
N TRP A 231 15.62 -38.90 33.35
CA TRP A 231 15.80 -40.29 32.89
C TRP A 231 17.25 -40.70 32.93
N ALA A 232 18.20 -39.85 32.53
CA ALA A 232 19.63 -40.13 32.60
C ALA A 232 20.08 -40.37 34.05
N ALA A 233 19.60 -39.54 35.02
CA ALA A 233 19.88 -39.72 36.44
C ALA A 233 19.34 -41.06 36.99
N ILE A 234 18.09 -41.43 36.64
CA ILE A 234 17.48 -42.70 37.05
C ILE A 234 18.27 -43.90 36.50
N LEU A 235 18.74 -43.84 35.26
CA LEU A 235 19.53 -44.92 34.64
C LEU A 235 20.98 -44.99 35.17
N ALA A 236 21.55 -43.90 35.65
CA ALA A 236 22.88 -43.84 36.19
C ALA A 236 22.98 -44.48 37.58
N VAL A 237 21.93 -44.47 38.38
CA VAL A 237 21.92 -45.03 39.77
C VAL A 237 22.20 -46.56 39.78
N PRO A 238 21.57 -47.43 38.94
CA PRO A 238 21.84 -48.85 38.93
C PRO A 238 23.20 -49.23 38.37
N THR A 239 23.85 -48.37 37.58
CA THR A 239 25.16 -48.63 37.00
C THR A 239 26.33 -48.21 37.87
N ALA A 240 26.06 -47.48 38.97
CA ALA A 240 27.05 -47.02 39.97
C ALA A 240 27.16 -47.98 41.19
N ILE A 241 26.40 -49.08 41.23
CA ILE A 241 26.45 -50.17 42.19
C ILE A 241 27.07 -51.38 41.51
#